data_6391e6cae6e6f978840d513b150e86f8
#
_entry.id   6391e6cae6e6f978840d513b150e86f8
#
_cell.length_a   1.000
_cell.length_b   1.000
_cell.length_c   1.000
_cell.angle_alpha   90.00
_cell.angle_beta   90.00
_cell.angle_gamma   90.00
#
_symmetry.space_group_name_H-M   'P 1'
#
loop_
_entity.id
_entity.type
_entity.pdbx_description
1 polymer ?
#
loop_
_entity_poly.entity_id
_entity_poly.type
_entity_poly.pdbx_seq_one_letter_code
_entity_poly.pdbx_strand_id
1 'polypeptide(L)'
;MVISSILISAIVIMVTILGGYNRLVDEDTRSIMQLVCSEKRQTMDEKLMNIEQSVYTLYHYVMEQIDNTENLWQDDRLYEEHISAMETLMGTTAKYTDGAVTVYYRLAPEIKGPKQGIWMMEGEDGEFFACEPTDISQFDSDDIEHVGWYYLPIANGKETWINPYYNENADLEMISFVIPLLHNGNIIGVVGMDITTELLYENAKSVRVYDTGYAFLMDKEGTFVYHPEMQTSKITDSFNKTHSYIGEVSKLSAKRHSVEKYQWNGVDKRITTQSLKNGMLFSVCITEEEVMESQHQMLKNSFAIIVLIVLVFSLVTIALIREIIKLAYTDVLSGLGNSTAYKECTDNINKQIRSGEKTAFSVIVIDINDLKKVNDNYGHEMGDALIKDAVSVLKKVWRKNTYRIGGDEFAVVLMNADGEKTQKDIVLFEEEMEAFRKHNSDKIYYLQMAVGAAVYDGETDGEYADVFRRADSIMYEDKKEKKLRAKLLRGGFV
;
A
#
# COMPACT_ATOMS: atom_id res chain seq x y z
N MET A 1 -17.88 -2.66 -26.71
CA MET A 1 -18.15 -1.36 -26.08
C MET A 1 -18.11 -1.43 -24.54
N VAL A 2 -18.90 -2.28 -23.85
CA VAL A 2 -18.92 -2.38 -22.38
C VAL A 2 -17.54 -2.79 -21.79
N ILE A 3 -16.90 -3.81 -22.34
CA ILE A 3 -15.56 -4.28 -21.86
C ILE A 3 -14.50 -3.18 -22.05
N SER A 4 -14.53 -2.47 -23.16
CA SER A 4 -13.59 -1.35 -23.41
C SER A 4 -13.83 -0.20 -22.45
N SER A 5 -15.06 0.12 -22.09
CA SER A 5 -15.40 1.15 -21.09
C SER A 5 -14.91 0.78 -19.69
N ILE A 6 -15.05 -0.49 -19.30
CA ILE A 6 -14.57 -1.01 -18.00
C ILE A 6 -13.04 -0.94 -17.93
N LEU A 7 -12.35 -1.33 -19.01
CA LEU A 7 -10.89 -1.27 -19.07
C LEU A 7 -10.36 0.17 -18.98
N ILE A 8 -11.01 1.09 -19.69
CA ILE A 8 -10.67 2.53 -19.63
C ILE A 8 -10.90 3.07 -18.22
N SER A 9 -12.04 2.76 -17.58
CA SER A 9 -12.33 3.17 -16.21
C SER A 9 -11.32 2.60 -15.22
N ALA A 10 -10.92 1.34 -15.34
CA ALA A 10 -9.91 0.72 -14.50
C ALA A 10 -8.54 1.37 -14.67
N ILE A 11 -8.15 1.74 -15.90
CA ILE A 11 -6.89 2.46 -16.18
C ILE A 11 -6.93 3.85 -15.57
N VAL A 12 -8.03 4.59 -15.70
CA VAL A 12 -8.18 5.94 -15.13
C VAL A 12 -8.11 5.88 -13.60
N ILE A 13 -8.80 4.93 -12.97
CA ILE A 13 -8.75 4.71 -11.52
C ILE A 13 -7.32 4.37 -11.10
N MET A 14 -6.64 3.48 -11.81
CA MET A 14 -5.25 3.11 -11.54
C MET A 14 -4.29 4.32 -11.61
N VAL A 15 -4.39 5.15 -12.63
CA VAL A 15 -3.56 6.36 -12.78
C VAL A 15 -3.84 7.37 -11.67
N THR A 16 -5.10 7.53 -11.28
CA THR A 16 -5.50 8.44 -10.18
C THR A 16 -4.99 7.96 -8.83
N ILE A 17 -5.12 6.66 -8.55
CA ILE A 17 -4.58 6.04 -7.33
C ILE A 17 -3.05 6.15 -7.29
N LEU A 18 -2.36 5.88 -8.40
CA LEU A 18 -0.91 6.02 -8.53
C LEU A 18 -0.41 7.43 -8.22
N GLY A 19 -1.05 8.44 -8.82
CA GLY A 19 -0.68 9.84 -8.62
C GLY A 19 -0.92 10.32 -7.17
N GLY A 20 -2.05 9.93 -6.58
CA GLY A 20 -2.37 10.26 -5.18
C GLY A 20 -1.48 9.53 -4.18
N TYR A 21 -1.16 8.27 -4.46
CA TYR A 21 -0.36 7.41 -3.59
C TYR A 21 1.10 7.87 -3.45
N ASN A 22 1.76 8.19 -4.56
CA ASN A 22 3.15 8.69 -4.52
C ASN A 22 3.27 9.95 -3.66
N ARG A 23 2.27 10.83 -3.73
CA ARG A 23 2.22 12.03 -2.90
C ARG A 23 2.02 11.70 -1.43
N LEU A 24 1.13 10.77 -1.12
CA LEU A 24 0.83 10.34 0.25
C LEU A 24 2.07 9.73 0.92
N VAL A 25 2.77 8.81 0.24
CA VAL A 25 4.00 8.18 0.78
C VAL A 25 5.11 9.21 0.97
N ASP A 26 5.26 10.18 0.07
CA ASP A 26 6.23 11.26 0.23
C ASP A 26 5.90 12.14 1.46
N GLU A 27 4.63 12.48 1.66
CA GLU A 27 4.15 13.24 2.82
C GLU A 27 4.28 12.46 4.12
N ASP A 28 3.96 11.17 4.14
CA ASP A 28 4.11 10.29 5.29
C ASP A 28 5.57 10.11 5.68
N THR A 29 6.45 9.82 4.71
CA THR A 29 7.89 9.69 4.96
C THR A 29 8.47 10.97 5.55
N ARG A 30 8.12 12.14 4.99
CA ARG A 30 8.52 13.44 5.53
C ARG A 30 8.05 13.62 6.97
N SER A 31 6.80 13.30 7.24
CA SER A 31 6.18 13.44 8.57
C SER A 31 6.86 12.53 9.61
N ILE A 32 7.11 11.27 9.25
CA ILE A 32 7.80 10.31 10.12
C ILE A 32 9.23 10.77 10.42
N MET A 33 10.00 11.16 9.40
CA MET A 33 11.37 11.64 9.59
C MET A 33 11.43 12.88 10.50
N GLN A 34 10.52 13.84 10.29
CA GLN A 34 10.44 15.06 11.09
C GLN A 34 10.02 14.75 12.54
N LEU A 35 9.06 13.85 12.73
CA LEU A 35 8.60 13.45 14.06
C LEU A 35 9.72 12.78 14.85
N VAL A 36 10.40 11.78 14.27
CA VAL A 36 11.50 11.07 14.90
C VAL A 36 12.66 12.04 15.20
N CYS A 37 13.01 12.91 14.26
CA CYS A 37 14.04 13.91 14.45
C CYS A 37 13.68 14.87 15.60
N SER A 38 12.43 15.34 15.68
CA SER A 38 11.96 16.26 16.72
C SER A 38 11.91 15.60 18.10
N GLU A 39 11.40 14.37 18.18
CA GLU A 39 11.33 13.60 19.43
C GLU A 39 12.71 13.38 20.01
N LYS A 40 13.64 12.86 19.21
CA LYS A 40 15.01 12.59 19.68
C LYS A 40 15.80 13.86 20.00
N ARG A 41 15.62 14.91 19.20
CA ARG A 41 16.18 16.24 19.51
C ARG A 41 15.67 16.73 20.88
N GLN A 42 14.38 16.62 21.15
CA GLN A 42 13.82 17.05 22.44
C GLN A 42 14.44 16.28 23.60
N THR A 43 14.57 14.95 23.48
CA THR A 43 15.22 14.11 24.50
C THR A 43 16.65 14.54 24.77
N MET A 44 17.41 14.88 23.73
CA MET A 44 18.78 15.39 23.87
C MET A 44 18.80 16.78 24.53
N ASP A 45 17.91 17.68 24.07
CA ASP A 45 17.78 19.03 24.63
C ASP A 45 17.40 19.03 26.12
N GLU A 46 16.56 18.09 26.56
CA GLU A 46 16.23 17.91 27.99
C GLU A 46 17.47 17.54 28.81
N LYS A 47 18.33 16.68 28.30
CA LYS A 47 19.62 16.34 28.96
C LYS A 47 20.58 17.53 29.02
N LEU A 48 20.74 18.23 27.90
CA LEU A 48 21.55 19.44 27.85
C LEU A 48 21.01 20.51 28.80
N MET A 49 19.70 20.66 28.92
CA MET A 49 19.06 21.62 29.81
C MET A 49 19.31 21.26 31.28
N ASN A 50 19.31 19.98 31.65
CA ASN A 50 19.66 19.56 33.02
C ASN A 50 21.10 19.96 33.40
N ILE A 51 22.04 19.81 32.49
CA ILE A 51 23.43 20.28 32.69
C ILE A 51 23.49 21.79 32.89
N GLU A 52 22.85 22.56 32.01
CA GLU A 52 22.76 24.02 32.16
C GLU A 52 22.23 24.42 33.53
N GLN A 53 21.07 23.82 33.95
CA GLN A 53 20.47 24.13 35.26
C GLN A 53 21.40 23.82 36.42
N SER A 54 22.13 22.70 36.34
CA SER A 54 23.09 22.33 37.38
C SER A 54 24.24 23.32 37.44
N VAL A 55 24.82 23.72 36.31
CA VAL A 55 25.90 24.73 36.30
C VAL A 55 25.39 26.10 36.73
N TYR A 56 24.18 26.52 36.35
CA TYR A 56 23.56 27.75 36.84
C TYR A 56 23.37 27.74 38.36
N THR A 57 23.00 26.59 38.94
CA THR A 57 22.89 26.44 40.39
C THR A 57 24.23 26.69 41.06
N LEU A 58 25.29 26.11 40.58
CA LEU A 58 26.65 26.33 41.05
C LEU A 58 27.09 27.79 40.86
N TYR A 59 26.85 28.37 39.69
CA TYR A 59 27.14 29.77 39.38
C TYR A 59 26.50 30.72 40.38
N HIS A 60 25.20 30.58 40.61
CA HIS A 60 24.50 31.46 41.52
C HIS A 60 24.97 31.34 42.97
N TYR A 61 25.30 30.13 43.42
CA TYR A 61 25.88 29.92 44.73
C TYR A 61 27.24 30.63 44.87
N VAL A 62 28.15 30.48 43.88
CA VAL A 62 29.47 31.14 43.88
C VAL A 62 29.28 32.65 43.90
N MET A 63 28.42 33.20 43.04
CA MET A 63 28.22 34.66 42.98
C MET A 63 27.65 35.22 44.29
N GLU A 64 26.70 34.51 44.91
CA GLU A 64 26.15 34.89 46.21
C GLU A 64 27.22 34.90 47.33
N GLN A 65 28.14 33.92 47.32
CA GLN A 65 29.26 33.90 48.28
C GLN A 65 30.25 35.06 48.07
N ILE A 66 30.54 35.41 46.81
CA ILE A 66 31.40 36.53 46.44
C ILE A 66 30.78 37.85 46.87
N ASP A 67 29.46 38.03 46.69
CA ASP A 67 28.75 39.26 47.04
C ASP A 67 28.61 39.45 48.55
N ASN A 68 28.54 38.37 49.32
CA ASN A 68 28.26 38.41 50.75
C ASN A 68 29.50 38.28 51.63
N THR A 69 30.68 37.99 51.06
CA THR A 69 31.89 37.74 51.85
C THR A 69 33.02 38.71 51.46
N GLU A 70 33.22 39.74 52.26
CA GLU A 70 34.37 40.65 52.07
C GLU A 70 35.69 39.88 52.27
N ASN A 71 36.69 40.16 51.43
CA ASN A 71 38.04 39.58 51.48
C ASN A 71 38.07 38.04 51.31
N LEU A 72 37.10 37.44 50.61
CA LEU A 72 37.02 36.00 50.40
C LEU A 72 38.37 35.40 49.84
N TRP A 73 39.04 36.14 48.98
CA TRP A 73 40.28 35.69 48.31
C TRP A 73 41.52 36.02 49.10
N GLN A 74 41.49 36.96 50.05
CA GLN A 74 42.63 37.44 50.85
C GLN A 74 42.78 36.72 52.19
N ASP A 75 41.67 36.23 52.77
CA ASP A 75 41.66 35.46 54.01
C ASP A 75 41.71 33.97 53.69
N ASP A 76 42.79 33.28 54.00
CA ASP A 76 43.00 31.88 53.71
C ASP A 76 41.92 30.97 54.40
N ARG A 77 41.49 31.33 55.58
CA ARG A 77 40.43 30.56 56.29
C ARG A 77 39.09 30.67 55.58
N LEU A 78 38.69 31.86 55.15
CA LEU A 78 37.44 32.05 54.41
C LEU A 78 37.52 31.36 53.07
N TYR A 79 38.66 31.40 52.42
CA TYR A 79 38.86 30.70 51.17
C TYR A 79 38.74 29.18 51.32
N GLU A 80 39.40 28.56 52.30
CA GLU A 80 39.30 27.12 52.55
C GLU A 80 37.87 26.67 52.90
N GLU A 81 37.19 27.48 53.75
CA GLU A 81 35.76 27.21 54.05
C GLU A 81 34.88 27.28 52.80
N HIS A 82 35.11 28.25 51.93
CA HIS A 82 34.41 28.37 50.63
C HIS A 82 34.72 27.21 49.72
N ILE A 83 35.98 26.83 49.55
CA ILE A 83 36.36 25.69 48.68
C ILE A 83 35.72 24.38 49.20
N SER A 84 35.78 24.11 50.48
CA SER A 84 35.17 22.91 51.09
C SER A 84 33.66 22.84 50.88
N ALA A 85 32.96 23.97 51.02
CA ALA A 85 31.53 24.07 50.78
C ALA A 85 31.18 23.85 49.30
N MET A 86 31.98 24.48 48.40
CA MET A 86 31.85 24.30 46.94
C MET A 86 32.08 22.87 46.55
N GLU A 87 33.12 22.20 47.03
CA GLU A 87 33.42 20.80 46.71
C GLU A 87 32.26 19.88 47.07
N THR A 88 31.68 20.06 48.26
CA THR A 88 30.50 19.31 48.69
C THR A 88 29.26 19.56 47.78
N LEU A 89 29.02 20.83 47.44
CA LEU A 89 27.90 21.20 46.57
C LEU A 89 28.11 20.68 45.16
N MET A 90 29.29 20.83 44.61
CA MET A 90 29.63 20.38 43.26
C MET A 90 29.50 18.87 43.12
N GLY A 91 30.10 18.09 44.06
CA GLY A 91 29.99 16.63 44.03
C GLY A 91 28.53 16.17 44.13
N THR A 92 27.75 16.80 45.02
CA THR A 92 26.34 16.48 45.14
C THR A 92 25.55 16.84 43.87
N THR A 93 25.76 18.03 43.32
CA THR A 93 25.09 18.50 42.12
C THR A 93 25.40 17.61 40.91
N ALA A 94 26.70 17.31 40.70
CA ALA A 94 27.14 16.48 39.59
C ALA A 94 26.62 15.07 39.70
N LYS A 95 26.62 14.45 40.87
CA LYS A 95 26.09 13.10 41.12
C LYS A 95 24.61 12.97 40.72
N TYR A 96 23.81 14.01 40.91
CA TYR A 96 22.39 14.01 40.55
C TYR A 96 22.12 14.62 39.17
N THR A 97 23.13 14.93 38.41
CA THR A 97 23.00 15.44 37.05
C THR A 97 23.28 14.31 36.05
N ASP A 98 22.24 13.87 35.33
CA ASP A 98 22.33 12.76 34.38
C ASP A 98 23.38 13.02 33.29
N GLY A 99 24.37 12.13 33.20
CA GLY A 99 25.45 12.18 32.22
C GLY A 99 26.60 13.12 32.54
N ALA A 100 26.60 13.79 33.71
CA ALA A 100 27.76 14.53 34.18
C ALA A 100 28.95 13.57 34.43
N VAL A 101 30.12 13.90 33.91
CA VAL A 101 31.35 13.11 34.11
C VAL A 101 32.44 13.91 34.82
N THR A 102 32.45 15.23 34.64
CA THR A 102 33.30 16.12 35.44
C THR A 102 32.57 17.40 35.81
N VAL A 103 32.97 18.02 36.89
CA VAL A 103 32.52 19.33 37.34
C VAL A 103 33.67 20.13 37.86
N TYR A 104 33.72 21.41 37.54
CA TYR A 104 34.87 22.25 37.93
C TYR A 104 34.43 23.69 38.25
N TYR A 105 35.21 24.27 39.20
CA TYR A 105 35.21 25.66 39.57
C TYR A 105 36.67 26.13 39.56
N ARG A 106 37.03 26.98 38.60
CA ARG A 106 38.42 27.41 38.38
C ARG A 106 38.53 28.90 38.55
N LEU A 107 39.42 29.31 39.44
CA LEU A 107 39.71 30.71 39.69
C LEU A 107 40.66 31.26 38.62
N ALA A 108 40.56 32.58 38.41
CA ALA A 108 41.52 33.28 37.57
C ALA A 108 42.93 33.26 38.21
N PRO A 109 43.99 33.01 37.39
CA PRO A 109 45.36 32.91 37.91
C PRO A 109 45.83 34.13 38.76
N GLU A 110 45.26 35.29 38.42
CA GLU A 110 45.60 36.57 39.12
C GLU A 110 45.04 36.62 40.56
N ILE A 111 44.08 35.75 40.90
CA ILE A 111 43.44 35.73 42.22
C ILE A 111 44.27 34.87 43.20
N LYS A 112 44.53 33.61 42.84
CA LYS A 112 45.19 32.66 43.74
C LYS A 112 46.22 31.80 43.04
N GLY A 113 46.45 31.99 41.71
CA GLY A 113 47.42 31.22 40.94
C GLY A 113 46.73 30.19 39.95
N PRO A 114 47.54 29.60 39.06
CA PRO A 114 47.05 28.92 37.87
C PRO A 114 46.42 27.54 38.13
N LYS A 115 46.61 26.96 39.32
CA LYS A 115 46.03 25.64 39.71
C LYS A 115 44.90 25.76 40.72
N GLN A 116 44.45 26.96 41.07
CA GLN A 116 43.43 27.14 42.13
C GLN A 116 42.01 26.90 41.65
N GLY A 117 41.25 26.27 42.54
CA GLY A 117 39.86 25.88 42.30
C GLY A 117 39.66 24.40 42.55
N ILE A 118 38.58 23.90 42.04
CA ILE A 118 38.12 22.53 42.21
C ILE A 118 37.97 21.90 40.85
N TRP A 119 38.39 20.66 40.70
CA TRP A 119 38.05 19.79 39.59
C TRP A 119 37.69 18.41 40.15
N MET A 120 36.50 17.92 39.83
CA MET A 120 36.03 16.63 40.31
C MET A 120 35.61 15.78 39.11
N MET A 121 35.85 14.49 39.23
CA MET A 121 35.51 13.49 38.20
C MET A 121 34.71 12.37 38.81
N GLU A 122 33.78 11.80 38.02
CA GLU A 122 32.98 10.64 38.38
C GLU A 122 33.87 9.39 38.49
N GLY A 123 33.74 8.65 39.56
CA GLY A 123 34.39 7.36 39.77
C GLY A 123 33.53 6.17 39.28
N GLU A 124 34.12 4.99 39.29
CA GLU A 124 33.41 3.76 38.90
C GLU A 124 32.16 3.46 39.76
N ASP A 125 32.12 4.01 40.98
CA ASP A 125 31.00 3.88 41.93
C ASP A 125 29.92 4.96 41.76
N GLY A 126 30.08 5.88 40.80
CA GLY A 126 29.16 6.99 40.55
C GLY A 126 29.31 8.15 41.56
N GLU A 127 30.34 8.14 42.43
CA GLU A 127 30.67 9.23 43.33
C GLU A 127 31.69 10.15 42.66
N PHE A 128 31.60 11.44 42.93
CA PHE A 128 32.55 12.42 42.42
C PHE A 128 33.70 12.64 43.42
N PHE A 129 34.93 12.54 42.94
CA PHE A 129 36.13 12.77 43.75
C PHE A 129 36.96 13.89 43.17
N ALA A 130 37.64 14.63 44.07
CA ALA A 130 38.51 15.73 43.68
C ALA A 130 39.81 15.23 42.98
N CYS A 131 40.15 15.89 41.89
CA CYS A 131 41.36 15.66 41.10
C CYS A 131 42.27 16.88 41.15
N GLU A 132 43.55 16.70 40.79
CA GLU A 132 44.45 17.83 40.65
C GLU A 132 44.03 18.70 39.46
N PRO A 133 43.74 20.00 39.68
CA PRO A 133 43.37 20.88 38.60
C PRO A 133 44.50 21.13 37.61
N THR A 134 44.17 21.19 36.31
CA THR A 134 45.07 21.51 35.22
C THR A 134 45.77 22.86 35.46
N ASP A 135 47.06 22.93 35.29
CA ASP A 135 47.85 24.18 35.31
C ASP A 135 47.65 24.93 33.99
N ILE A 136 46.70 25.86 33.96
CA ILE A 136 46.32 26.58 32.74
C ILE A 136 47.43 27.52 32.24
N SER A 137 48.46 27.81 33.05
CA SER A 137 49.57 28.63 32.63
C SER A 137 50.57 27.90 31.73
N GLN A 138 50.49 26.60 31.61
CA GLN A 138 51.33 25.78 30.73
C GLN A 138 50.89 25.81 29.25
N PHE A 139 49.73 26.40 28.95
CA PHE A 139 49.14 26.43 27.63
C PHE A 139 48.92 27.88 27.17
N ASP A 140 49.03 28.10 25.87
CA ASP A 140 48.66 29.38 25.28
C ASP A 140 47.13 29.56 25.31
N SER A 141 46.64 30.78 25.45
CA SER A 141 45.21 31.07 25.58
C SER A 141 44.37 30.71 24.31
N ASP A 142 45.01 30.48 23.18
CA ASP A 142 44.45 30.03 21.93
C ASP A 142 44.52 28.51 21.71
N ASP A 143 45.11 27.78 22.66
CA ASP A 143 45.11 26.33 22.70
C ASP A 143 43.71 25.82 23.13
N ILE A 144 42.78 25.73 22.14
CA ILE A 144 41.40 25.39 22.40
C ILE A 144 41.27 23.94 22.89
N GLU A 145 42.17 23.05 22.46
CA GLU A 145 42.12 21.63 22.78
C GLU A 145 42.37 21.39 24.29
N HIS A 146 43.31 22.09 24.90
CA HIS A 146 43.68 21.89 26.31
C HIS A 146 43.00 22.86 27.28
N VAL A 147 42.81 24.11 26.89
CA VAL A 147 42.27 25.16 27.77
C VAL A 147 41.11 25.97 27.20
N GLY A 148 40.53 25.50 26.09
CA GLY A 148 39.37 26.14 25.47
C GLY A 148 38.15 26.24 26.41
N TRP A 149 37.96 25.25 27.29
CA TRP A 149 36.91 25.25 28.31
C TRP A 149 37.03 26.40 29.30
N TYR A 150 38.24 26.95 29.51
CA TYR A 150 38.49 28.10 30.37
C TYR A 150 38.43 29.43 29.59
N TYR A 151 39.18 29.57 28.51
CA TYR A 151 39.34 30.85 27.81
C TYR A 151 38.17 31.22 26.89
N LEU A 152 37.47 30.26 26.23
CA LEU A 152 36.38 30.58 25.33
C LEU A 152 35.18 31.26 26.01
N PRO A 153 34.65 30.78 27.17
CA PRO A 153 33.55 31.47 27.84
C PRO A 153 33.95 32.84 28.34
N ILE A 154 35.19 33.03 28.79
CA ILE A 154 35.73 34.34 29.21
C ILE A 154 35.80 35.29 28.01
N ALA A 155 36.33 34.86 26.88
CA ALA A 155 36.41 35.65 25.64
C ALA A 155 35.03 36.03 25.11
N ASN A 156 34.04 35.12 25.23
CA ASN A 156 32.65 35.35 24.85
C ASN A 156 31.88 36.25 25.84
N GLY A 157 32.38 36.37 27.09
CA GLY A 157 31.73 37.12 28.16
C GLY A 157 30.35 36.58 28.58
N LYS A 158 30.04 35.33 28.26
CA LYS A 158 28.76 34.68 28.52
C LYS A 158 28.93 33.16 28.62
N GLU A 159 27.85 32.51 29.08
CA GLU A 159 27.76 31.06 29.07
C GLU A 159 28.03 30.49 27.68
N THR A 160 28.78 29.41 27.62
CA THR A 160 29.26 28.84 26.35
C THR A 160 29.25 27.31 26.41
N TRP A 161 28.64 26.70 25.39
CA TRP A 161 28.84 25.30 25.07
C TRP A 161 30.11 25.13 24.24
N ILE A 162 31.01 24.27 24.72
CA ILE A 162 32.24 23.90 24.00
C ILE A 162 31.92 22.69 23.11
N ASN A 163 32.38 22.74 21.85
CA ASN A 163 32.28 21.63 20.93
C ASN A 163 32.97 20.37 21.49
N PRO A 164 32.60 19.17 21.00
CA PRO A 164 33.27 17.94 21.39
C PRO A 164 34.78 18.04 21.29
N TYR A 165 35.45 17.65 22.35
CA TYR A 165 36.90 17.58 22.43
C TYR A 165 37.32 16.37 23.27
N TYR A 166 38.53 15.85 23.02
CA TYR A 166 39.10 14.79 23.82
C TYR A 166 39.85 15.40 25.00
N ASN A 167 39.53 14.97 26.21
CA ASN A 167 40.22 15.40 27.43
C ASN A 167 41.22 14.31 27.85
N GLU A 168 42.51 14.58 27.70
CA GLU A 168 43.58 13.62 28.01
C GLU A 168 43.63 13.23 29.51
N ASN A 169 43.24 14.13 30.42
CA ASN A 169 43.23 13.85 31.86
C ASN A 169 42.09 12.93 32.29
N ALA A 170 40.97 12.97 31.59
CA ALA A 170 39.82 12.11 31.86
C ALA A 170 39.76 10.89 30.93
N ASP A 171 40.60 10.84 29.88
CA ASP A 171 40.60 9.81 28.81
C ASP A 171 39.22 9.64 28.17
N LEU A 172 38.52 10.76 27.97
CA LEU A 172 37.16 10.79 27.48
C LEU A 172 36.93 11.87 26.42
N GLU A 173 36.06 11.57 25.44
CA GLU A 173 35.51 12.59 24.56
C GLU A 173 34.29 13.23 25.23
N MET A 174 34.29 14.54 25.37
CA MET A 174 33.28 15.28 26.13
C MET A 174 32.89 16.59 25.49
N ILE A 175 31.73 17.10 25.90
CA ILE A 175 31.25 18.46 25.64
C ILE A 175 31.07 19.17 26.99
N SER A 176 31.34 20.46 27.03
CA SER A 176 31.31 21.25 28.27
C SER A 176 30.28 22.37 28.19
N PHE A 177 29.55 22.60 29.26
CA PHE A 177 28.82 23.84 29.48
C PHE A 177 29.49 24.64 30.56
N VAL A 178 29.88 25.88 30.22
CA VAL A 178 30.74 26.72 31.12
C VAL A 178 30.17 28.13 31.21
N ILE A 179 30.13 28.67 32.42
CA ILE A 179 29.72 30.04 32.71
C ILE A 179 30.95 30.80 33.25
N PRO A 180 31.34 31.93 32.65
CA PRO A 180 32.38 32.78 33.20
C PRO A 180 31.88 33.53 34.44
N LEU A 181 32.69 33.59 35.48
CA LEU A 181 32.41 34.29 36.72
C LEU A 181 32.95 35.70 36.59
N LEU A 182 32.09 36.68 36.45
CA LEU A 182 32.41 38.08 36.28
C LEU A 182 31.83 38.89 37.47
N HIS A 183 32.69 39.59 38.20
CA HIS A 183 32.28 40.44 39.30
C HIS A 183 32.88 41.84 39.19
N ASN A 184 32.04 42.86 39.15
CA ASN A 184 32.47 44.27 39.02
C ASN A 184 33.41 44.52 37.81
N GLY A 185 33.18 43.81 36.72
CA GLY A 185 33.97 43.90 35.48
C GLY A 185 35.29 43.12 35.49
N ASN A 186 35.63 42.44 36.58
CA ASN A 186 36.80 41.59 36.71
C ASN A 186 36.45 40.12 36.49
N ILE A 187 37.34 39.37 35.87
CA ILE A 187 37.25 37.92 35.69
C ILE A 187 37.62 37.27 37.02
N ILE A 188 36.69 36.53 37.62
CA ILE A 188 36.94 35.74 38.83
C ILE A 188 37.37 34.32 38.46
N GLY A 189 36.85 33.78 37.34
CA GLY A 189 37.14 32.44 36.89
C GLY A 189 36.02 31.85 36.01
N VAL A 190 35.85 30.56 36.09
CA VAL A 190 34.77 29.83 35.39
C VAL A 190 34.20 28.74 36.29
N VAL A 191 32.92 28.41 36.07
CA VAL A 191 32.28 27.20 36.59
C VAL A 191 31.66 26.42 35.46
N GLY A 192 31.89 25.12 35.43
CA GLY A 192 31.43 24.29 34.32
C GLY A 192 31.20 22.83 34.70
N MET A 193 30.58 22.12 33.81
CA MET A 193 30.31 20.69 33.89
C MET A 193 30.48 20.07 32.51
N ASP A 194 31.08 18.90 32.48
CA ASP A 194 31.29 18.14 31.26
C ASP A 194 30.40 16.92 31.25
N ILE A 195 29.91 16.56 30.06
CA ILE A 195 29.23 15.32 29.80
C ILE A 195 29.93 14.54 28.71
N THR A 196 29.88 13.22 28.78
CA THR A 196 30.39 12.38 27.69
C THR A 196 29.56 12.52 26.41
N THR A 197 30.23 12.56 25.27
CA THR A 197 29.58 12.54 23.95
C THR A 197 28.79 11.27 23.73
N GLU A 198 29.15 10.15 24.38
CA GLU A 198 28.44 8.87 24.29
C GLU A 198 26.94 9.01 24.64
N LEU A 199 26.61 9.90 25.60
CA LEU A 199 25.22 10.20 25.96
C LEU A 199 24.37 10.67 24.76
N LEU A 200 24.96 11.48 23.86
CA LEU A 200 24.31 11.94 22.64
C LEU A 200 24.36 10.87 21.54
N TYR A 201 25.48 10.12 21.45
CA TYR A 201 25.67 9.08 20.45
C TYR A 201 24.66 7.94 20.64
N GLU A 202 24.42 7.48 21.86
CA GLU A 202 23.43 6.43 22.15
C GLU A 202 22.02 6.83 21.69
N ASN A 203 21.64 8.09 21.86
CA ASN A 203 20.38 8.60 21.33
C ASN A 203 20.35 8.55 19.79
N ALA A 204 21.43 8.95 19.12
CA ALA A 204 21.52 8.88 17.66
C ALA A 204 21.57 7.42 17.17
N LYS A 205 22.34 6.55 17.83
CA LYS A 205 22.41 5.09 17.53
C LYS A 205 21.05 4.40 17.65
N SER A 206 20.19 4.87 18.56
CA SER A 206 18.87 4.27 18.79
C SER A 206 17.86 4.57 17.69
N VAL A 207 18.13 5.54 16.82
CA VAL A 207 17.21 5.93 15.76
C VAL A 207 17.10 4.84 14.69
N ARG A 208 15.85 4.47 14.40
CA ARG A 208 15.48 3.65 13.28
C ARG A 208 14.30 4.30 12.57
N VAL A 209 14.46 4.52 11.29
CA VAL A 209 13.40 5.00 10.40
C VAL A 209 13.35 4.03 9.24
N TYR A 210 12.30 3.23 9.15
CA TYR A 210 12.22 2.05 8.29
C TYR A 210 13.39 1.08 8.57
N ASP A 211 13.96 0.45 7.56
CA ASP A 211 15.01 -0.57 7.72
C ASP A 211 16.43 0.02 7.63
N THR A 212 16.65 1.04 6.77
CA THR A 212 17.97 1.61 6.48
C THR A 212 18.21 2.98 7.09
N GLY A 213 17.16 3.65 7.60
CA GLY A 213 17.25 4.98 8.14
C GLY A 213 18.03 5.04 9.46
N TYR A 214 18.85 6.05 9.60
CA TYR A 214 19.70 6.28 10.76
C TYR A 214 19.82 7.77 11.08
N ALA A 215 20.43 8.07 12.24
CA ALA A 215 20.74 9.44 12.61
C ALA A 215 22.23 9.64 12.81
N PHE A 216 22.65 10.90 12.72
CA PHE A 216 23.99 11.35 12.98
C PHE A 216 24.02 12.75 13.60
N LEU A 217 25.14 13.10 14.19
CA LEU A 217 25.41 14.37 14.86
C LEU A 217 26.52 15.12 14.15
N MET A 218 26.36 16.44 14.07
CA MET A 218 27.39 17.37 13.60
C MET A 218 27.55 18.50 14.62
N ASP A 219 28.71 19.11 14.64
CA ASP A 219 28.90 20.37 15.34
C ASP A 219 28.20 21.54 14.63
N LYS A 220 28.26 22.73 15.20
CA LYS A 220 27.65 23.94 14.60
C LYS A 220 28.31 24.38 13.29
N GLU A 221 29.53 23.96 13.04
CA GLU A 221 30.30 24.18 11.81
C GLU A 221 29.93 23.14 10.73
N GLY A 222 29.25 22.04 11.09
CA GLY A 222 28.81 20.97 10.20
C GLY A 222 29.81 19.83 10.09
N THR A 223 30.78 19.72 11.01
CA THR A 223 31.70 18.59 11.12
C THR A 223 30.97 17.40 11.77
N PHE A 224 31.20 16.20 11.27
CA PHE A 224 30.58 15.01 11.88
C PHE A 224 31.20 14.75 13.26
N VAL A 225 30.34 14.71 14.25
CA VAL A 225 30.65 14.32 15.63
C VAL A 225 30.35 12.83 15.83
N TYR A 226 29.26 12.36 15.26
CA TYR A 226 28.89 10.95 15.23
C TYR A 226 28.25 10.61 13.91
N HIS A 227 28.69 9.54 13.26
CA HIS A 227 28.05 8.98 12.06
C HIS A 227 28.19 7.45 12.04
N PRO A 228 27.09 6.67 11.88
CA PRO A 228 27.12 5.21 12.02
C PRO A 228 27.94 4.49 10.94
N GLU A 229 28.11 5.09 9.75
CA GLU A 229 28.90 4.54 8.64
C GLU A 229 30.38 4.96 8.70
N MET A 230 30.78 5.80 9.65
CA MET A 230 32.14 6.30 9.79
C MET A 230 32.71 5.94 11.17
N GLN A 231 33.91 5.39 11.21
CA GLN A 231 34.61 5.21 12.49
C GLN A 231 35.14 6.57 12.97
N THR A 232 34.91 6.90 14.23
CA THR A 232 35.29 8.17 14.89
C THR A 232 36.78 8.52 14.72
N SER A 233 37.66 7.52 14.73
CA SER A 233 39.11 7.72 14.51
C SER A 233 39.49 8.13 13.07
N LYS A 234 38.58 8.06 12.10
CA LYS A 234 38.80 8.48 10.71
C LYS A 234 38.21 9.84 10.37
N ILE A 235 37.46 10.43 11.28
CA ILE A 235 36.84 11.75 11.06
C ILE A 235 37.95 12.82 10.99
N THR A 236 38.97 12.72 11.81
CA THR A 236 40.13 13.63 11.82
C THR A 236 41.02 13.48 10.60
N ASP A 237 41.29 12.27 10.11
CA ASP A 237 42.13 12.03 8.92
C ASP A 237 41.42 12.32 7.59
N SER A 238 40.07 12.30 7.58
CA SER A 238 39.23 12.59 6.42
C SER A 238 38.87 14.07 6.27
N PHE A 239 39.35 14.92 7.14
CA PHE A 239 39.03 16.35 7.24
C PHE A 239 39.12 17.10 5.89
N ASN A 240 40.12 16.79 5.08
CA ASN A 240 40.28 17.42 3.76
C ASN A 240 39.35 16.92 2.66
N LYS A 241 38.79 15.70 2.78
CA LYS A 241 37.81 15.13 1.81
C LYS A 241 36.39 15.37 2.25
N THR A 242 36.12 15.42 3.53
CA THR A 242 34.80 15.61 4.12
C THR A 242 34.28 17.06 3.96
N HIS A 243 35.16 18.03 3.82
CA HIS A 243 34.84 19.47 3.67
C HIS A 243 33.89 19.77 2.47
N SER A 244 33.97 19.01 1.37
CA SER A 244 33.11 19.25 0.22
C SER A 244 31.66 18.78 0.45
N TYR A 245 31.46 17.72 1.25
CA TYR A 245 30.12 17.20 1.62
C TYR A 245 29.47 17.99 2.75
N ILE A 246 30.29 18.45 3.72
CA ILE A 246 29.86 19.32 4.84
C ILE A 246 29.20 20.60 4.30
N GLY A 247 29.79 21.20 3.26
CA GLY A 247 29.25 22.41 2.64
C GLY A 247 27.80 22.23 2.06
N GLU A 248 27.44 21.04 1.61
CA GLU A 248 26.07 20.76 1.14
C GLU A 248 25.12 20.45 2.30
N VAL A 249 25.54 19.63 3.26
CA VAL A 249 24.72 19.27 4.44
C VAL A 249 24.48 20.50 5.33
N SER A 250 25.47 21.37 5.53
CA SER A 250 25.29 22.61 6.29
C SER A 250 24.34 23.61 5.60
N LYS A 251 24.33 23.66 4.27
CA LYS A 251 23.32 24.42 3.51
C LYS A 251 21.91 23.86 3.66
N LEU A 252 21.80 22.54 3.80
CA LEU A 252 20.53 21.86 4.05
C LEU A 252 19.99 22.13 5.46
N SER A 253 20.91 22.25 6.45
CA SER A 253 20.55 22.59 7.85
C SER A 253 19.99 24.00 8.03
N ALA A 254 20.26 24.91 7.09
CA ALA A 254 19.71 26.28 7.11
C ALA A 254 18.19 26.31 6.88
N LYS A 255 17.63 25.26 6.27
CA LYS A 255 16.17 25.11 6.06
C LYS A 255 15.58 24.27 7.19
N ARG A 256 15.41 24.86 8.37
CA ARG A 256 14.81 24.21 9.55
C ARG A 256 13.48 23.56 9.19
N HIS A 257 13.30 22.29 9.59
CA HIS A 257 12.07 21.49 9.42
C HIS A 257 11.71 21.04 8.00
N SER A 258 12.60 21.14 7.00
CA SER A 258 12.38 20.54 5.69
C SER A 258 13.06 19.18 5.58
N VAL A 259 12.49 18.30 4.73
CA VAL A 259 13.17 17.08 4.29
C VAL A 259 13.75 17.37 2.91
N GLU A 260 15.07 17.33 2.83
CA GLU A 260 15.83 17.62 1.61
C GLU A 260 16.43 16.34 1.02
N LYS A 261 16.64 16.33 -0.29
CA LYS A 261 17.36 15.25 -0.97
C LYS A 261 18.84 15.60 -1.07
N TYR A 262 19.70 14.63 -0.80
CA TYR A 262 21.12 14.75 -0.96
C TYR A 262 21.75 13.42 -1.41
N GLN A 263 22.99 13.46 -1.86
CA GLN A 263 23.73 12.28 -2.28
C GLN A 263 24.90 12.03 -1.34
N TRP A 264 25.03 10.79 -0.85
CA TRP A 264 26.12 10.36 0.01
C TRP A 264 26.73 9.08 -0.51
N ASN A 265 28.04 9.07 -0.78
CA ASN A 265 28.77 7.93 -1.35
C ASN A 265 28.09 7.33 -2.61
N GLY A 266 27.49 8.19 -3.45
CA GLY A 266 26.80 7.77 -4.68
C GLY A 266 25.38 7.23 -4.44
N VAL A 267 24.87 7.24 -3.19
CA VAL A 267 23.52 6.83 -2.83
C VAL A 267 22.66 8.08 -2.61
N ASP A 268 21.50 8.13 -3.26
CA ASP A 268 20.52 9.19 -3.05
C ASP A 268 19.80 8.95 -1.72
N LYS A 269 19.80 9.97 -0.87
CA LYS A 269 19.19 9.93 0.47
C LYS A 269 18.30 11.14 0.70
N ARG A 270 17.37 11.01 1.63
CA ARG A 270 16.60 12.11 2.23
C ARG A 270 17.14 12.41 3.60
N ILE A 271 17.17 13.67 3.98
CA ILE A 271 17.65 14.14 5.27
C ILE A 271 16.71 15.19 5.83
N THR A 272 16.52 15.15 7.15
CA THR A 272 15.97 16.26 7.93
C THR A 272 16.93 16.58 9.06
N THR A 273 17.18 17.87 9.32
CA THR A 273 18.12 18.33 10.33
C THR A 273 17.45 19.31 11.26
N GLN A 274 17.74 19.19 12.56
CA GLN A 274 17.31 20.14 13.59
C GLN A 274 18.49 20.51 14.48
N SER A 275 18.51 21.77 14.95
CA SER A 275 19.53 22.26 15.86
C SER A 275 19.20 21.84 17.28
N LEU A 276 20.18 21.30 18.00
CA LEU A 276 20.15 21.12 19.45
C LEU A 276 20.38 22.46 20.16
N LYS A 277 20.04 22.51 21.45
CA LYS A 277 20.18 23.69 22.29
C LYS A 277 21.62 24.20 22.38
N ASN A 278 22.58 23.29 22.35
CA ASN A 278 24.04 23.64 22.38
C ASN A 278 24.59 24.08 21.00
N GLY A 279 23.73 24.16 19.96
CA GLY A 279 24.12 24.54 18.61
C GLY A 279 24.53 23.37 17.70
N MET A 280 24.72 22.17 18.23
CA MET A 280 24.97 20.98 17.41
C MET A 280 23.78 20.69 16.53
N LEU A 281 24.01 19.94 15.46
CA LEU A 281 23.00 19.57 14.48
C LEU A 281 22.70 18.08 14.59
N PHE A 282 21.44 17.75 14.80
CA PHE A 282 20.94 16.39 14.80
C PHE A 282 20.21 16.12 13.50
N SER A 283 20.65 15.09 12.77
CA SER A 283 20.12 14.74 11.45
C SER A 283 19.62 13.32 11.42
N VAL A 284 18.48 13.14 10.74
CA VAL A 284 17.89 11.82 10.44
C VAL A 284 17.85 11.65 8.93
N CYS A 285 18.34 10.53 8.44
CA CYS A 285 18.33 10.24 7.00
C CYS A 285 17.81 8.83 6.68
N ILE A 286 17.38 8.66 5.43
CA ILE A 286 16.92 7.41 4.84
C ILE A 286 17.31 7.36 3.37
N THR A 287 17.52 6.17 2.82
CA THR A 287 17.79 6.00 1.38
C THR A 287 16.53 6.24 0.54
N GLU A 288 16.69 6.90 -0.60
CA GLU A 288 15.60 7.09 -1.56
C GLU A 288 15.11 5.75 -2.12
N GLU A 289 16.02 4.77 -2.27
CA GLU A 289 15.72 3.41 -2.73
C GLU A 289 14.69 2.73 -1.83
N GLU A 290 14.84 2.82 -0.51
CA GLU A 290 13.89 2.20 0.43
C GLU A 290 12.51 2.85 0.37
N VAL A 291 12.46 4.18 0.26
CA VAL A 291 11.18 4.90 0.05
C VAL A 291 10.50 4.43 -1.24
N MET A 292 11.27 4.24 -2.32
CA MET A 292 10.79 3.77 -3.61
C MET A 292 10.38 2.30 -3.58
N GLU A 293 11.10 1.44 -2.86
CA GLU A 293 10.79 0.00 -2.74
C GLU A 293 9.45 -0.21 -2.04
N SER A 294 9.21 0.49 -0.94
CA SER A 294 7.91 0.49 -0.26
C SER A 294 6.78 0.90 -1.21
N GLN A 295 7.00 1.93 -2.03
CA GLN A 295 6.06 2.34 -3.07
C GLN A 295 5.82 1.24 -4.11
N HIS A 296 6.87 0.61 -4.63
CA HIS A 296 6.78 -0.44 -5.65
C HIS A 296 6.01 -1.67 -5.13
N GLN A 297 6.22 -2.08 -3.90
CA GLN A 297 5.52 -3.23 -3.31
C GLN A 297 4.01 -2.97 -3.19
N MET A 298 3.62 -1.80 -2.72
CA MET A 298 2.20 -1.44 -2.67
C MET A 298 1.57 -1.29 -4.05
N LEU A 299 2.31 -0.78 -5.04
CA LEU A 299 1.86 -0.72 -6.43
C LEU A 299 1.59 -2.10 -7.01
N LYS A 300 2.49 -3.07 -6.79
CA LYS A 300 2.29 -4.47 -7.19
C LYS A 300 1.03 -5.07 -6.57
N ASN A 301 0.80 -4.85 -5.27
CA ASN A 301 -0.37 -5.34 -4.58
C ASN A 301 -1.67 -4.70 -5.10
N SER A 302 -1.67 -3.39 -5.30
CA SER A 302 -2.83 -2.65 -5.86
C SER A 302 -3.15 -3.10 -7.28
N PHE A 303 -2.14 -3.31 -8.13
CA PHE A 303 -2.29 -3.84 -9.47
C PHE A 303 -2.92 -5.23 -9.46
N ALA A 304 -2.44 -6.14 -8.60
CA ALA A 304 -2.98 -7.49 -8.46
C ALA A 304 -4.47 -7.47 -8.06
N ILE A 305 -4.85 -6.59 -7.12
CA ILE A 305 -6.25 -6.43 -6.70
C ILE A 305 -7.12 -5.92 -7.86
N ILE A 306 -6.66 -4.93 -8.62
CA ILE A 306 -7.40 -4.39 -9.78
C ILE A 306 -7.60 -5.48 -10.83
N VAL A 307 -6.56 -6.26 -11.16
CA VAL A 307 -6.64 -7.38 -12.11
C VAL A 307 -7.69 -8.40 -11.63
N LEU A 308 -7.68 -8.75 -10.35
CA LEU A 308 -8.66 -9.67 -9.76
C LEU A 308 -10.10 -9.14 -9.89
N ILE A 309 -10.32 -7.86 -9.57
CA ILE A 309 -11.64 -7.23 -9.70
C ILE A 309 -12.15 -7.26 -11.15
N VAL A 310 -11.28 -6.90 -12.12
CA VAL A 310 -11.63 -6.93 -13.55
C VAL A 310 -11.99 -8.35 -14.01
N LEU A 311 -11.23 -9.35 -13.54
CA LEU A 311 -11.46 -10.75 -13.88
C LEU A 311 -12.82 -11.24 -13.34
N VAL A 312 -13.09 -10.99 -12.05
CA VAL A 312 -14.38 -11.37 -11.43
C VAL A 312 -15.54 -10.67 -12.12
N PHE A 313 -15.43 -9.37 -12.37
CA PHE A 313 -16.48 -8.62 -13.06
C PHE A 313 -16.73 -9.14 -14.49
N SER A 314 -15.67 -9.49 -15.22
CA SER A 314 -15.78 -10.08 -16.56
C SER A 314 -16.49 -11.43 -16.53
N LEU A 315 -16.18 -12.30 -15.57
CA LEU A 315 -16.83 -13.58 -15.38
C LEU A 315 -18.32 -13.43 -15.09
N VAL A 316 -18.68 -12.51 -14.17
CA VAL A 316 -20.08 -12.22 -13.84
C VAL A 316 -20.82 -11.69 -15.05
N THR A 317 -20.21 -10.76 -15.80
CA THR A 317 -20.83 -10.20 -17.02
C THR A 317 -21.09 -11.27 -18.07
N ILE A 318 -20.12 -12.17 -18.31
CA ILE A 318 -20.27 -13.29 -19.25
C ILE A 318 -21.41 -14.23 -18.79
N ALA A 319 -21.49 -14.52 -17.49
CA ALA A 319 -22.57 -15.37 -16.96
C ALA A 319 -23.97 -14.73 -17.16
N LEU A 320 -24.08 -13.43 -16.86
CA LEU A 320 -25.32 -12.67 -17.07
C LEU A 320 -25.73 -12.61 -18.55
N ILE A 321 -24.78 -12.35 -19.45
CA ILE A 321 -25.04 -12.33 -20.90
C ILE A 321 -25.54 -13.70 -21.37
N ARG A 322 -24.93 -14.79 -20.91
CA ARG A 322 -25.38 -16.15 -21.24
C ARG A 322 -26.80 -16.40 -20.79
N GLU A 323 -27.18 -15.98 -19.58
CA GLU A 323 -28.54 -16.12 -19.07
C GLU A 323 -29.55 -15.25 -19.86
N ILE A 324 -29.20 -14.01 -20.19
CA ILE A 324 -30.01 -13.12 -21.02
C ILE A 324 -30.22 -13.73 -22.41
N ILE A 325 -29.19 -14.25 -23.05
CA ILE A 325 -29.29 -14.91 -24.36
C ILE A 325 -30.21 -16.13 -24.25
N LYS A 326 -30.05 -16.97 -23.23
CA LYS A 326 -30.91 -18.13 -23.01
C LYS A 326 -32.36 -17.73 -22.84
N LEU A 327 -32.68 -16.72 -22.03
CA LEU A 327 -34.03 -16.21 -21.85
C LEU A 327 -34.62 -15.61 -23.13
N ALA A 328 -33.80 -14.91 -23.93
CA ALA A 328 -34.24 -14.27 -25.17
C ALA A 328 -34.54 -15.27 -26.31
N TYR A 329 -33.84 -16.41 -26.36
CA TYR A 329 -33.87 -17.35 -27.48
C TYR A 329 -34.42 -18.73 -27.16
N THR A 330 -34.81 -19.00 -25.90
CA THR A 330 -35.33 -20.33 -25.50
C THR A 330 -36.78 -20.21 -25.03
N ASP A 331 -37.61 -21.13 -25.43
CA ASP A 331 -38.99 -21.29 -24.90
C ASP A 331 -38.92 -21.92 -23.50
N VAL A 332 -39.51 -21.26 -22.52
CA VAL A 332 -39.40 -21.63 -21.10
C VAL A 332 -40.01 -23.03 -20.81
N LEU A 333 -41.12 -23.41 -21.49
CA LEU A 333 -41.79 -24.68 -21.25
C LEU A 333 -41.05 -25.85 -21.89
N SER A 334 -40.66 -25.70 -23.15
CA SER A 334 -40.08 -26.78 -23.97
C SER A 334 -38.56 -26.86 -23.84
N GLY A 335 -37.90 -25.75 -23.48
CA GLY A 335 -36.44 -25.61 -23.51
C GLY A 335 -35.85 -25.79 -24.92
N LEU A 336 -36.64 -25.57 -25.96
CA LEU A 336 -36.25 -25.45 -27.37
C LEU A 336 -36.02 -23.99 -27.75
N GLY A 337 -35.58 -23.73 -28.98
CA GLY A 337 -35.58 -22.37 -29.49
C GLY A 337 -37.00 -21.79 -29.53
N ASN A 338 -37.14 -20.52 -29.15
CA ASN A 338 -38.42 -19.82 -29.22
C ASN A 338 -38.66 -19.19 -30.62
N SER A 339 -39.79 -18.49 -30.80
CA SER A 339 -40.13 -17.81 -32.06
C SER A 339 -39.06 -16.74 -32.47
N THR A 340 -38.37 -16.11 -31.51
CA THR A 340 -37.28 -15.16 -31.79
C THR A 340 -36.05 -15.88 -32.39
N ALA A 341 -35.68 -17.00 -31.78
CA ALA A 341 -34.57 -17.82 -32.27
C ALA A 341 -34.90 -18.41 -33.67
N TYR A 342 -36.15 -18.82 -33.87
CA TYR A 342 -36.63 -19.28 -35.18
C TYR A 342 -36.55 -18.18 -36.24
N LYS A 343 -37.05 -16.99 -35.94
CA LYS A 343 -36.96 -15.84 -36.85
C LYS A 343 -35.56 -15.49 -37.26
N GLU A 344 -34.62 -15.45 -36.30
CA GLU A 344 -33.19 -15.19 -36.59
C GLU A 344 -32.59 -16.28 -37.51
N CYS A 345 -32.93 -17.56 -37.28
CA CYS A 345 -32.53 -18.66 -38.14
C CYS A 345 -33.03 -18.47 -39.58
N THR A 346 -34.32 -18.17 -39.73
CA THR A 346 -34.95 -17.99 -41.06
C THR A 346 -34.42 -16.76 -41.78
N ASP A 347 -34.21 -15.65 -41.08
CA ASP A 347 -33.62 -14.44 -41.64
C ASP A 347 -32.20 -14.69 -42.14
N ASN A 348 -31.40 -15.51 -41.43
CA ASN A 348 -30.06 -15.89 -41.86
C ASN A 348 -30.07 -16.78 -43.11
N ILE A 349 -31.03 -17.74 -43.19
CA ILE A 349 -31.21 -18.57 -44.39
C ILE A 349 -31.60 -17.69 -45.59
N ASN A 350 -32.53 -16.77 -45.39
CA ASN A 350 -32.95 -15.86 -46.45
C ASN A 350 -31.79 -14.95 -46.94
N LYS A 351 -30.90 -14.56 -46.07
CA LYS A 351 -29.66 -13.84 -46.46
C LYS A 351 -28.77 -14.72 -47.33
N GLN A 352 -28.55 -15.99 -46.98
CA GLN A 352 -27.73 -16.93 -47.78
C GLN A 352 -28.36 -17.17 -49.15
N ILE A 353 -29.67 -17.37 -49.23
CA ILE A 353 -30.39 -17.51 -50.51
C ILE A 353 -30.14 -16.28 -51.39
N ARG A 354 -30.31 -15.07 -50.85
CA ARG A 354 -30.15 -13.79 -51.56
C ARG A 354 -28.70 -13.51 -52.01
N SER A 355 -27.72 -13.99 -51.23
CA SER A 355 -26.32 -13.85 -51.59
C SER A 355 -25.84 -14.80 -52.68
N GLY A 356 -26.70 -15.75 -53.09
CA GLY A 356 -26.31 -16.77 -54.08
C GLY A 356 -25.40 -17.85 -53.55
N GLU A 357 -25.25 -17.94 -52.22
CA GLU A 357 -24.49 -19.04 -51.60
C GLU A 357 -25.19 -20.37 -51.86
N LYS A 358 -24.39 -21.42 -52.13
CA LYS A 358 -24.94 -22.76 -52.29
C LYS A 358 -25.56 -23.27 -50.98
N THR A 359 -26.84 -23.06 -50.81
CA THR A 359 -27.60 -23.37 -49.58
C THR A 359 -28.36 -24.65 -49.77
N ALA A 360 -28.20 -25.61 -48.89
CA ALA A 360 -29.02 -26.83 -48.83
C ALA A 360 -29.62 -26.94 -47.42
N PHE A 361 -30.92 -27.02 -47.35
CA PHE A 361 -31.61 -27.23 -46.07
C PHE A 361 -32.97 -27.90 -46.26
N SER A 362 -33.46 -28.48 -45.19
CA SER A 362 -34.84 -28.93 -45.12
C SER A 362 -35.55 -28.35 -43.93
N VAL A 363 -36.84 -28.19 -44.06
CA VAL A 363 -37.77 -27.71 -43.02
C VAL A 363 -38.74 -28.83 -42.66
N ILE A 364 -38.89 -29.10 -41.38
CA ILE A 364 -39.86 -30.05 -40.85
C ILE A 364 -40.81 -29.25 -39.96
N VAL A 365 -42.08 -29.32 -40.22
CA VAL A 365 -43.15 -28.71 -39.41
C VAL A 365 -43.90 -29.83 -38.68
N ILE A 366 -44.10 -29.60 -37.39
CA ILE A 366 -44.68 -30.59 -36.48
C ILE A 366 -45.78 -29.92 -35.64
N ASP A 367 -46.92 -30.62 -35.46
CA ASP A 367 -48.07 -30.13 -34.67
C ASP A 367 -48.50 -31.22 -33.70
N ILE A 368 -48.73 -30.84 -32.42
CA ILE A 368 -49.30 -31.77 -31.42
C ILE A 368 -50.79 -31.87 -31.60
N ASN A 369 -51.27 -33.07 -31.91
CA ASN A 369 -52.67 -33.31 -32.06
C ASN A 369 -53.46 -33.26 -30.73
N ASP A 370 -54.63 -32.65 -30.76
CA ASP A 370 -55.61 -32.64 -29.66
C ASP A 370 -55.08 -31.93 -28.34
N LEU A 371 -54.02 -31.12 -28.36
CA LEU A 371 -53.58 -30.37 -27.19
C LEU A 371 -54.71 -29.57 -26.54
N LYS A 372 -55.53 -28.90 -27.35
CA LYS A 372 -56.67 -28.15 -26.83
C LYS A 372 -57.65 -29.04 -26.05
N LYS A 373 -57.92 -30.23 -26.54
CA LYS A 373 -58.85 -31.18 -25.86
C LYS A 373 -58.22 -31.65 -24.51
N VAL A 374 -56.93 -31.85 -24.47
CA VAL A 374 -56.23 -32.21 -23.21
C VAL A 374 -56.35 -31.07 -22.22
N ASN A 375 -56.10 -29.83 -22.66
CA ASN A 375 -56.24 -28.65 -21.80
C ASN A 375 -57.73 -28.51 -21.30
N ASP A 376 -58.69 -28.63 -22.18
CA ASP A 376 -60.07 -28.43 -21.82
C ASP A 376 -60.63 -29.54 -20.87
N ASN A 377 -60.12 -30.77 -20.99
CA ASN A 377 -60.60 -31.92 -20.20
C ASN A 377 -59.78 -32.10 -18.88
N TYR A 378 -58.51 -31.76 -18.86
CA TYR A 378 -57.55 -32.11 -17.77
C TYR A 378 -56.74 -30.93 -17.23
N GLY A 379 -57.00 -29.73 -17.76
CA GLY A 379 -56.30 -28.52 -17.32
C GLY A 379 -54.97 -28.28 -18.02
N HIS A 380 -54.46 -27.04 -17.89
CA HIS A 380 -53.24 -26.59 -18.56
C HIS A 380 -51.96 -27.32 -18.09
N GLU A 381 -51.91 -27.76 -16.83
CA GLU A 381 -50.79 -28.56 -16.35
C GLU A 381 -50.60 -29.87 -17.13
N MET A 382 -51.71 -30.50 -17.53
CA MET A 382 -51.67 -31.72 -18.32
C MET A 382 -51.28 -31.44 -19.78
N GLY A 383 -51.73 -30.30 -20.32
CA GLY A 383 -51.27 -29.84 -21.63
C GLY A 383 -49.80 -29.53 -21.67
N ASP A 384 -49.28 -28.91 -20.61
CA ASP A 384 -47.82 -28.66 -20.44
C ASP A 384 -47.04 -29.97 -20.34
N ALA A 385 -47.56 -30.98 -19.66
CA ALA A 385 -46.98 -32.32 -19.62
C ALA A 385 -46.96 -32.96 -21.03
N LEU A 386 -48.06 -32.86 -21.82
CA LEU A 386 -48.12 -33.34 -23.19
C LEU A 386 -47.07 -32.64 -24.09
N ILE A 387 -46.89 -31.33 -23.93
CA ILE A 387 -45.85 -30.57 -24.65
C ILE A 387 -44.47 -31.07 -24.28
N LYS A 388 -44.16 -31.25 -22.98
CA LYS A 388 -42.85 -31.77 -22.51
C LYS A 388 -42.58 -33.18 -23.04
N ASP A 389 -43.60 -34.02 -23.12
CA ASP A 389 -43.50 -35.37 -23.69
C ASP A 389 -43.20 -35.30 -25.19
N ALA A 390 -43.89 -34.46 -25.94
CA ALA A 390 -43.61 -34.22 -27.35
C ALA A 390 -42.15 -33.76 -27.55
N VAL A 391 -41.71 -32.82 -26.76
CA VAL A 391 -40.33 -32.32 -26.79
C VAL A 391 -39.31 -33.43 -26.47
N SER A 392 -39.64 -34.34 -25.57
CA SER A 392 -38.76 -35.48 -25.27
C SER A 392 -38.53 -36.38 -26.49
N VAL A 393 -39.55 -36.60 -27.30
CA VAL A 393 -39.45 -37.34 -28.58
C VAL A 393 -38.63 -36.52 -29.59
N LEU A 394 -38.95 -35.23 -29.76
CA LEU A 394 -38.23 -34.35 -30.69
C LEU A 394 -36.74 -34.30 -30.40
N LYS A 395 -36.35 -34.18 -29.14
CA LYS A 395 -34.93 -34.11 -28.72
C LYS A 395 -34.15 -35.41 -28.94
N LYS A 396 -34.81 -36.55 -29.07
CA LYS A 396 -34.14 -37.81 -29.41
C LYS A 396 -33.66 -37.82 -30.86
N VAL A 397 -34.45 -37.22 -31.75
CA VAL A 397 -34.18 -37.16 -33.18
C VAL A 397 -33.37 -35.89 -33.52
N TRP A 398 -33.88 -34.75 -33.07
CA TRP A 398 -33.32 -33.42 -33.40
C TRP A 398 -32.88 -32.68 -32.14
N ARG A 399 -31.61 -32.76 -31.82
CA ARG A 399 -31.05 -32.12 -30.64
C ARG A 399 -30.81 -30.61 -30.79
N LYS A 400 -30.71 -30.13 -32.02
CA LYS A 400 -30.41 -28.73 -32.35
C LYS A 400 -31.34 -28.25 -33.45
N ASN A 401 -31.47 -26.94 -33.58
CA ASN A 401 -32.27 -26.28 -34.61
C ASN A 401 -33.74 -26.70 -34.60
N THR A 402 -34.27 -26.98 -33.42
CA THR A 402 -35.67 -27.28 -33.16
C THR A 402 -36.27 -26.10 -32.40
N TYR A 403 -37.37 -25.60 -32.87
CA TYR A 403 -37.99 -24.38 -32.37
C TYR A 403 -39.48 -24.65 -32.07
N ARG A 404 -39.99 -24.02 -31.01
CA ARG A 404 -41.40 -23.92 -30.74
C ARG A 404 -41.92 -22.61 -31.33
N ILE A 405 -42.72 -22.68 -32.39
CA ILE A 405 -43.18 -21.52 -33.17
C ILE A 405 -44.61 -21.08 -32.82
N GLY A 406 -45.36 -21.96 -32.20
CA GLY A 406 -46.72 -21.74 -31.74
C GLY A 406 -47.03 -22.51 -30.46
N GLY A 407 -48.29 -22.56 -30.03
CA GLY A 407 -48.69 -23.28 -28.82
C GLY A 407 -48.41 -24.80 -28.91
N ASP A 408 -48.81 -25.42 -29.99
CA ASP A 408 -48.71 -26.84 -30.34
C ASP A 408 -47.79 -27.08 -31.56
N GLU A 409 -47.21 -26.02 -32.13
CA GLU A 409 -46.45 -26.06 -33.37
C GLU A 409 -44.94 -25.98 -33.13
N PHE A 410 -44.22 -26.85 -33.82
CA PHE A 410 -42.75 -26.88 -33.81
C PHE A 410 -42.19 -26.87 -35.22
N ALA A 411 -41.02 -26.29 -35.38
CA ALA A 411 -40.26 -26.33 -36.61
C ALA A 411 -38.85 -26.88 -36.34
N VAL A 412 -38.36 -27.71 -37.23
CA VAL A 412 -36.97 -28.16 -37.27
C VAL A 412 -36.36 -27.67 -38.57
N VAL A 413 -35.16 -27.08 -38.48
CA VAL A 413 -34.41 -26.61 -39.65
C VAL A 413 -33.11 -27.41 -39.74
N LEU A 414 -33.01 -28.25 -40.77
CA LEU A 414 -31.83 -29.08 -40.97
C LEU A 414 -30.95 -28.45 -42.05
N MET A 415 -29.81 -27.89 -41.67
CA MET A 415 -28.82 -27.39 -42.61
C MET A 415 -28.04 -28.55 -43.23
N ASN A 416 -27.67 -28.41 -44.51
CA ASN A 416 -26.98 -29.42 -45.29
C ASN A 416 -27.67 -30.78 -45.33
N ALA A 417 -29.00 -30.77 -45.31
CA ALA A 417 -29.84 -31.97 -45.40
C ALA A 417 -30.46 -32.07 -46.81
N ASP A 418 -30.43 -33.26 -47.36
CA ASP A 418 -31.11 -33.63 -48.58
C ASP A 418 -32.39 -34.42 -48.31
N GLY A 419 -33.10 -34.85 -49.36
CA GLY A 419 -34.34 -35.60 -49.22
C GLY A 419 -34.17 -36.94 -48.53
N GLU A 420 -33.06 -37.65 -48.75
CA GLU A 420 -32.78 -38.97 -48.16
C GLU A 420 -32.59 -38.86 -46.63
N LYS A 421 -31.74 -37.89 -46.20
CA LYS A 421 -31.53 -37.63 -44.78
C LYS A 421 -32.80 -37.18 -44.10
N THR A 422 -33.55 -36.27 -44.73
CA THR A 422 -34.81 -35.76 -44.18
C THR A 422 -35.84 -36.87 -43.99
N GLN A 423 -35.94 -37.79 -44.98
CA GLN A 423 -36.86 -38.94 -44.90
C GLN A 423 -36.42 -39.94 -43.81
N LYS A 424 -35.14 -40.20 -43.64
CA LYS A 424 -34.62 -41.04 -42.55
C LYS A 424 -34.95 -40.45 -41.16
N ASP A 425 -34.77 -39.13 -40.99
CA ASP A 425 -35.12 -38.45 -39.75
C ASP A 425 -36.64 -38.52 -39.45
N ILE A 426 -37.48 -38.42 -40.44
CA ILE A 426 -38.95 -38.59 -40.28
C ILE A 426 -39.31 -40.03 -39.86
N VAL A 427 -38.68 -41.04 -40.46
CA VAL A 427 -38.90 -42.45 -40.07
C VAL A 427 -38.48 -42.65 -38.61
N LEU A 428 -37.31 -42.18 -38.25
CA LEU A 428 -36.79 -42.24 -36.86
C LEU A 428 -37.76 -41.52 -35.88
N PHE A 429 -38.32 -40.38 -36.28
CA PHE A 429 -39.28 -39.65 -35.47
C PHE A 429 -40.55 -40.45 -35.20
N GLU A 430 -41.07 -41.09 -36.21
CA GLU A 430 -42.29 -41.95 -36.05
C GLU A 430 -41.98 -43.20 -35.18
N GLU A 431 -40.81 -43.80 -35.34
CA GLU A 431 -40.36 -44.91 -34.48
C GLU A 431 -40.21 -44.50 -33.01
N GLU A 432 -39.57 -43.33 -32.74
CA GLU A 432 -39.43 -42.80 -31.37
C GLU A 432 -40.79 -42.40 -30.76
N MET A 433 -41.71 -41.87 -31.56
CA MET A 433 -43.04 -41.53 -31.11
C MET A 433 -43.84 -42.83 -30.75
N GLU A 434 -43.69 -43.89 -31.54
CA GLU A 434 -44.32 -45.18 -31.24
C GLU A 434 -43.69 -45.86 -30.02
N ALA A 435 -42.36 -45.82 -29.90
CA ALA A 435 -41.66 -46.31 -28.73
C ALA A 435 -42.11 -45.56 -27.45
N PHE A 436 -42.26 -44.24 -27.54
CA PHE A 436 -42.77 -43.42 -26.43
C PHE A 436 -44.18 -43.87 -26.01
N ARG A 437 -45.09 -44.06 -26.95
CA ARG A 437 -46.45 -44.49 -26.68
C ARG A 437 -46.50 -45.85 -25.99
N LYS A 438 -45.74 -46.83 -26.47
CA LYS A 438 -45.63 -48.17 -25.86
C LYS A 438 -45.14 -48.14 -24.41
N HIS A 439 -44.15 -47.29 -24.17
CA HIS A 439 -43.57 -47.16 -22.84
C HIS A 439 -44.45 -46.37 -21.85
N ASN A 440 -45.36 -45.55 -22.35
CA ASN A 440 -46.22 -44.66 -21.57
C ASN A 440 -47.73 -44.95 -21.85
N SER A 441 -48.09 -46.21 -21.96
CA SER A 441 -49.48 -46.64 -22.27
C SER A 441 -50.42 -46.34 -21.11
N ASP A 442 -49.98 -46.08 -19.93
CA ASP A 442 -50.71 -45.70 -18.72
C ASP A 442 -51.07 -44.22 -18.63
N LYS A 443 -50.52 -43.38 -19.52
CA LYS A 443 -50.85 -41.96 -19.51
C LYS A 443 -52.32 -41.68 -19.90
N ILE A 444 -52.89 -40.65 -19.27
CA ILE A 444 -54.29 -40.23 -19.45
C ILE A 444 -54.52 -39.62 -20.83
N TYR A 445 -53.47 -39.26 -21.54
CA TYR A 445 -53.53 -38.74 -22.91
C TYR A 445 -52.69 -39.59 -23.86
N TYR A 446 -53.00 -39.51 -25.12
CA TYR A 446 -52.30 -40.22 -26.19
C TYR A 446 -51.43 -39.22 -26.96
N LEU A 447 -50.10 -39.31 -26.89
CA LEU A 447 -49.20 -38.44 -27.62
C LEU A 447 -49.28 -38.79 -29.12
N GLN A 448 -49.72 -37.85 -29.90
CA GLN A 448 -49.77 -37.92 -31.35
C GLN A 448 -49.35 -36.58 -31.94
N MET A 449 -48.38 -36.61 -32.85
CA MET A 449 -47.92 -35.44 -33.58
C MET A 449 -48.11 -35.66 -35.09
N ALA A 450 -48.53 -34.63 -35.79
CA ALA A 450 -48.50 -34.57 -37.23
C ALA A 450 -47.11 -34.00 -37.69
N VAL A 451 -46.60 -34.49 -38.80
CA VAL A 451 -45.34 -34.10 -39.34
C VAL A 451 -45.38 -33.92 -40.85
N GLY A 452 -44.71 -32.86 -41.32
CA GLY A 452 -44.49 -32.63 -42.75
C GLY A 452 -43.10 -32.06 -43.00
N ALA A 453 -42.51 -32.45 -44.08
CA ALA A 453 -41.14 -32.00 -44.40
C ALA A 453 -41.02 -31.58 -45.88
N ALA A 454 -40.17 -30.58 -46.13
CA ALA A 454 -39.80 -30.16 -47.47
C ALA A 454 -38.34 -29.79 -47.52
N VAL A 455 -37.70 -30.12 -48.63
CA VAL A 455 -36.28 -29.75 -48.91
C VAL A 455 -36.27 -28.52 -49.81
N TYR A 456 -35.33 -27.62 -49.55
CA TYR A 456 -35.12 -26.44 -50.38
C TYR A 456 -34.76 -26.86 -51.80
N ASP A 457 -35.45 -26.29 -52.77
CA ASP A 457 -35.21 -26.44 -54.21
C ASP A 457 -34.89 -25.04 -54.79
N GLY A 458 -33.67 -24.83 -55.16
CA GLY A 458 -33.19 -23.53 -55.67
C GLY A 458 -33.82 -23.12 -57.04
N GLU A 459 -34.53 -24.03 -57.70
CA GLU A 459 -35.26 -23.68 -58.93
C GLU A 459 -36.68 -23.16 -58.68
N THR A 460 -37.29 -23.60 -57.58
CA THR A 460 -38.72 -23.31 -57.30
C THR A 460 -38.92 -22.43 -56.07
N ASP A 461 -37.98 -22.44 -55.12
CA ASP A 461 -38.13 -21.70 -53.87
C ASP A 461 -37.32 -20.39 -53.90
N GLY A 462 -37.98 -19.26 -53.78
CA GLY A 462 -37.35 -17.92 -53.72
C GLY A 462 -36.86 -17.50 -52.34
N GLU A 463 -37.48 -18.08 -51.30
CA GLU A 463 -37.17 -17.78 -49.90
C GLU A 463 -37.52 -18.94 -48.97
N TYR A 464 -37.09 -18.85 -47.69
CA TYR A 464 -37.40 -19.85 -46.67
C TYR A 464 -38.90 -20.13 -46.52
N ALA A 465 -39.74 -19.11 -46.65
CA ALA A 465 -41.21 -19.24 -46.53
C ALA A 465 -41.84 -20.16 -47.57
N ASP A 466 -41.24 -20.33 -48.75
CA ASP A 466 -41.71 -21.23 -49.78
C ASP A 466 -41.57 -22.69 -49.37
N VAL A 467 -40.38 -23.04 -48.81
CA VAL A 467 -40.12 -24.38 -48.27
C VAL A 467 -41.03 -24.68 -47.07
N PHE A 468 -41.17 -23.69 -46.16
CA PHE A 468 -42.05 -23.83 -45.00
C PHE A 468 -43.51 -24.13 -45.43
N ARG A 469 -44.04 -23.39 -46.38
CA ARG A 469 -45.39 -23.60 -46.89
C ARG A 469 -45.62 -25.03 -47.45
N ARG A 470 -44.62 -25.58 -48.13
CA ARG A 470 -44.69 -26.97 -48.64
C ARG A 470 -44.66 -27.97 -47.47
N ALA A 471 -43.80 -27.80 -46.50
CA ALA A 471 -43.75 -28.65 -45.33
C ALA A 471 -45.03 -28.58 -44.49
N ASP A 472 -45.57 -27.37 -44.28
CA ASP A 472 -46.83 -27.15 -43.56
C ASP A 472 -48.03 -27.82 -44.23
N SER A 473 -48.12 -27.71 -45.57
CA SER A 473 -49.15 -28.38 -46.33
C SER A 473 -49.13 -29.93 -46.17
N ILE A 474 -47.90 -30.51 -46.15
CA ILE A 474 -47.73 -31.96 -45.93
C ILE A 474 -48.09 -32.32 -44.48
N MET A 475 -47.72 -31.55 -43.51
CA MET A 475 -48.12 -31.75 -42.11
C MET A 475 -49.62 -31.68 -41.90
N TYR A 476 -50.24 -30.73 -42.56
CA TYR A 476 -51.71 -30.59 -42.47
C TYR A 476 -52.49 -31.81 -43.06
N GLU A 477 -52.01 -32.39 -44.18
CA GLU A 477 -52.60 -33.63 -44.73
C GLU A 477 -52.29 -34.81 -43.77
N ASP A 478 -51.12 -34.98 -43.24
CA ASP A 478 -50.76 -35.98 -42.21
C ASP A 478 -51.68 -35.87 -40.99
N LYS A 479 -51.98 -34.62 -40.54
CA LYS A 479 -52.84 -34.32 -39.42
C LYS A 479 -54.31 -34.83 -39.70
N LYS A 480 -54.83 -34.61 -40.94
CA LYS A 480 -56.14 -35.07 -41.32
C LYS A 480 -56.19 -36.60 -41.34
N GLU A 481 -55.20 -37.25 -41.93
CA GLU A 481 -55.12 -38.71 -42.03
C GLU A 481 -55.09 -39.35 -40.63
N LYS A 482 -54.19 -38.85 -39.73
CA LYS A 482 -54.07 -39.33 -38.35
C LYS A 482 -55.40 -39.16 -37.56
N LYS A 483 -56.11 -38.04 -37.76
CA LYS A 483 -57.40 -37.80 -37.13
C LYS A 483 -58.49 -38.76 -37.68
N LEU A 484 -58.52 -39.05 -39.00
CA LEU A 484 -59.45 -39.98 -39.61
C LEU A 484 -59.24 -41.43 -39.12
N ARG A 485 -57.94 -41.85 -39.05
CA ARG A 485 -57.59 -43.17 -38.50
C ARG A 485 -58.03 -43.31 -37.04
N ALA A 486 -57.83 -42.28 -36.23
CA ALA A 486 -58.22 -42.26 -34.81
C ALA A 486 -59.79 -42.36 -34.66
N LYS A 487 -60.55 -41.75 -35.56
CA LYS A 487 -62.04 -41.88 -35.58
C LYS A 487 -62.48 -43.27 -35.97
N LEU A 488 -61.84 -43.88 -36.97
CA LEU A 488 -62.21 -45.25 -37.43
C LEU A 488 -61.87 -46.29 -36.33
N LEU A 489 -60.78 -46.16 -35.61
CA LEU A 489 -60.42 -47.04 -34.51
C LEU A 489 -61.36 -46.89 -33.29
N ARG A 490 -61.90 -45.70 -33.05
CA ARG A 490 -62.88 -45.43 -31.99
C ARG A 490 -64.35 -45.80 -32.40
N GLY A 491 -64.68 -45.81 -33.72
CA GLY A 491 -66.00 -46.11 -34.24
C GLY A 491 -66.23 -47.61 -34.57
N GLY A 492 -65.25 -48.47 -34.37
CA GLY A 492 -65.37 -49.92 -34.64
C GLY A 492 -65.83 -50.78 -33.47
N PHE A 493 -66.36 -50.16 -32.39
CA PHE A 493 -67.09 -50.85 -31.33
C PHE A 493 -68.49 -50.19 -31.16
N VAL A 494 -69.39 -50.50 -32.02
CA VAL A 494 -70.88 -50.48 -31.79
C VAL A 494 -71.43 -51.81 -32.16
#